data_2a4c1464311223b767adcc0c06d8b5c2
#
_entry.id   2a4c1464311223b767adcc0c06d8b5c2
#
_cell.length_a   1.000
_cell.length_b   1.000
_cell.length_c   1.000
_cell.angle_alpha   90.00
_cell.angle_beta   90.00
_cell.angle_gamma   90.00
#
_symmetry.space_group_name_H-M   'P 1'
#
loop_
_entity.id
_entity.type
_entity.pdbx_description
1 polymer ?
#
loop_
_entity_poly.entity_id
_entity_poly.type
_entity_poly.pdbx_seq_one_letter_code
_entity_poly.pdbx_strand_id
1 'polypeptide(L)'
;GKIVTALAERYGDNPAVIGWQIDNEPGHYGVVDYSENAQAAFRLFLKEKYGSIEALNKSWGCAFWSETYQNFDQIRMPNQQEVPEKPNPHAMLDMYRFNASELASFVNFQADVLRSHISDRQWITTNLIPVSSAVDPFLADHLDFTTYTRYLVTGHRDGVGEQGFRLGDPEYLGFSNDQFRNFPGGTYGVMELQPGQVNWGTFNPQPMPGAVRMWVWHVFAGGGRFVCNYRFRQPLRGSEQYHYGMLMPDGLTLSPGGEAYMQVAKEMKKLRKSLDRDAAEPAERAARRTGLMYEMSNHWEMENQKQTPQWKTLAHAQKYHNILKKMSCPVDVIGENADFSRFPFLLAPAYQLLDSALVDRWTEYVRGGGHLVLSCRSGQKDRNGALWQELPSAPIYELCGIKGLFYDLLPQHY
;
A
#
# COMPACT_ATOMS: atom_id res chain seq x y z
N GLY A 1 -8.15 -20.84 -11.22
CA GLY A 1 -9.42 -21.45 -11.63
C GLY A 1 -9.72 -22.75 -10.90
N LYS A 2 -9.19 -23.89 -11.34
CA LYS A 2 -9.60 -25.25 -10.90
C LYS A 2 -9.66 -25.46 -9.38
N ILE A 3 -8.65 -25.03 -8.64
CA ILE A 3 -8.60 -25.18 -7.17
C ILE A 3 -9.68 -24.33 -6.50
N VAL A 4 -9.78 -23.07 -6.88
CA VAL A 4 -10.76 -22.14 -6.34
C VAL A 4 -12.19 -22.63 -6.62
N THR A 5 -12.46 -23.08 -7.86
CA THR A 5 -13.76 -23.68 -8.23
C THR A 5 -14.09 -24.89 -7.36
N ALA A 6 -13.18 -25.84 -7.23
CA ALA A 6 -13.42 -27.06 -6.43
C ALA A 6 -13.68 -26.76 -4.94
N LEU A 7 -13.00 -25.76 -4.38
CA LEU A 7 -13.25 -25.30 -3.02
C LEU A 7 -14.61 -24.61 -2.89
N ALA A 8 -14.95 -23.75 -3.85
CA ALA A 8 -16.21 -23.03 -3.88
C ALA A 8 -17.42 -23.97 -4.04
N GLU A 9 -17.34 -24.94 -4.95
CA GLU A 9 -18.37 -25.97 -5.12
C GLU A 9 -18.56 -26.82 -3.85
N ARG A 10 -17.48 -27.08 -3.12
CA ARG A 10 -17.52 -27.90 -1.89
C ARG A 10 -18.06 -27.14 -0.69
N TYR A 11 -17.74 -25.87 -0.54
CA TYR A 11 -17.94 -25.12 0.69
C TYR A 11 -18.76 -23.83 0.52
N GLY A 12 -19.10 -23.44 -0.71
CA GLY A 12 -19.79 -22.19 -1.01
C GLY A 12 -21.16 -22.07 -0.33
N ASP A 13 -21.90 -23.17 -0.23
CA ASP A 13 -23.21 -23.21 0.42
C ASP A 13 -23.14 -23.47 1.93
N ASN A 14 -21.95 -23.69 2.49
CA ASN A 14 -21.81 -23.99 3.89
C ASN A 14 -22.09 -22.74 4.75
N PRO A 15 -23.13 -22.73 5.62
CA PRO A 15 -23.50 -21.57 6.43
C PRO A 15 -22.45 -21.18 7.47
N ALA A 16 -21.51 -22.06 7.79
CA ALA A 16 -20.39 -21.78 8.69
C ALA A 16 -19.25 -21.01 8.01
N VAL A 17 -19.20 -20.96 6.68
CA VAL A 17 -18.25 -20.17 5.92
C VAL A 17 -18.81 -18.76 5.77
N ILE A 18 -18.15 -17.78 6.39
CA ILE A 18 -18.60 -16.37 6.38
C ILE A 18 -17.87 -15.52 5.34
N GLY A 19 -16.76 -16.02 4.80
CA GLY A 19 -15.97 -15.32 3.80
C GLY A 19 -14.74 -16.09 3.37
N TRP A 20 -14.05 -15.55 2.38
CA TRP A 20 -12.93 -16.18 1.70
C TRP A 20 -11.76 -15.21 1.63
N GLN A 21 -10.61 -15.67 2.10
CA GLN A 21 -9.35 -15.06 1.73
C GLN A 21 -8.79 -15.82 0.53
N ILE A 22 -8.63 -15.14 -0.57
CA ILE A 22 -8.01 -15.70 -1.78
C ILE A 22 -6.52 -15.41 -1.77
N ASP A 23 -5.74 -16.42 -2.15
CA ASP A 23 -4.29 -16.33 -2.21
C ASP A 23 -3.65 -15.87 -0.88
N ASN A 24 -2.37 -15.55 -0.87
CA ASN A 24 -1.66 -14.97 0.26
C ASN A 24 -0.59 -13.99 -0.22
N GLU A 25 -0.66 -12.76 0.26
CA GLU A 25 0.35 -11.73 0.04
C GLU A 25 0.79 -11.59 -1.43
N PRO A 26 -0.13 -11.43 -2.40
CA PRO A 26 0.24 -11.36 -3.80
C PRO A 26 1.29 -10.28 -4.04
N GLY A 27 2.35 -10.63 -4.75
CA GLY A 27 3.47 -9.74 -5.05
C GLY A 27 4.40 -9.40 -3.88
N HIS A 28 4.30 -10.11 -2.75
CA HIS A 28 5.07 -9.80 -1.52
C HIS A 28 6.58 -9.67 -1.75
N TYR A 29 7.19 -10.60 -2.43
CA TYR A 29 8.64 -10.60 -2.60
C TYR A 29 9.13 -9.72 -3.76
N GLY A 30 8.24 -8.98 -4.41
CA GLY A 30 8.61 -8.16 -5.58
C GLY A 30 9.12 -9.01 -6.75
N VAL A 31 8.78 -10.29 -6.78
CA VAL A 31 9.19 -11.20 -7.85
C VAL A 31 8.44 -10.80 -9.12
N VAL A 32 9.20 -10.47 -10.15
CA VAL A 32 8.69 -10.19 -11.48
C VAL A 32 8.81 -11.46 -12.32
N ASP A 33 7.74 -11.83 -13.00
CA ASP A 33 7.77 -12.94 -13.97
C ASP A 33 8.39 -12.44 -15.29
N TYR A 34 9.52 -13.02 -15.67
CA TYR A 34 10.20 -12.74 -16.93
C TYR A 34 10.02 -13.85 -17.97
N SER A 35 9.06 -14.76 -17.77
CA SER A 35 8.74 -15.80 -18.74
C SER A 35 8.37 -15.22 -20.11
N GLU A 36 8.44 -16.05 -21.14
CA GLU A 36 8.04 -15.63 -22.49
C GLU A 36 6.58 -15.16 -22.55
N ASN A 37 5.70 -15.76 -21.74
CA ASN A 37 4.30 -15.33 -21.64
C ASN A 37 4.20 -13.94 -21.03
N ALA A 38 4.92 -13.66 -19.95
CA ALA A 38 4.94 -12.33 -19.33
C ALA A 38 5.55 -11.28 -20.28
N GLN A 39 6.62 -11.64 -21.01
CA GLN A 39 7.21 -10.79 -22.04
C GLN A 39 6.20 -10.44 -23.15
N ALA A 40 5.44 -11.43 -23.62
CA ALA A 40 4.41 -11.23 -24.65
C ALA A 40 3.26 -10.35 -24.11
N ALA A 41 2.81 -10.61 -22.88
CA ALA A 41 1.77 -9.80 -22.24
C ALA A 41 2.22 -8.34 -22.02
N PHE A 42 3.46 -8.11 -21.62
CA PHE A 42 4.03 -6.77 -21.48
C PHE A 42 4.05 -6.01 -22.81
N ARG A 43 4.41 -6.67 -23.91
CA ARG A 43 4.36 -6.05 -25.26
C ARG A 43 2.95 -5.68 -25.66
N LEU A 44 1.95 -6.50 -25.34
CA LEU A 44 0.53 -6.19 -25.57
C LEU A 44 0.10 -4.98 -24.73
N PHE A 45 0.40 -4.96 -23.46
CA PHE A 45 0.14 -3.82 -22.57
C PHE A 45 0.72 -2.51 -23.15
N LEU A 46 1.97 -2.54 -23.60
CA LEU A 46 2.61 -1.37 -24.21
C LEU A 46 1.94 -0.97 -25.52
N LYS A 47 1.55 -1.95 -26.36
CA LYS A 47 0.85 -1.69 -27.61
C LYS A 47 -0.53 -1.05 -27.38
N GLU A 48 -1.26 -1.51 -26.37
CA GLU A 48 -2.54 -0.91 -25.98
C GLU A 48 -2.35 0.50 -25.44
N LYS A 49 -1.32 0.72 -24.60
CA LYS A 49 -1.04 2.03 -24.02
C LYS A 49 -0.59 3.08 -25.02
N TYR A 50 0.28 2.73 -25.95
CA TYR A 50 0.93 3.70 -26.85
C TYR A 50 0.39 3.71 -28.28
N GLY A 51 -0.28 2.66 -28.72
CA GLY A 51 -0.84 2.52 -30.05
C GLY A 51 0.20 2.28 -31.15
N SER A 52 1.34 2.98 -31.13
CA SER A 52 2.42 2.81 -32.12
C SER A 52 3.80 2.77 -31.47
N ILE A 53 4.77 2.19 -32.19
CA ILE A 53 6.16 2.11 -31.70
C ILE A 53 6.82 3.48 -31.69
N GLU A 54 6.44 4.37 -32.58
CA GLU A 54 6.93 5.75 -32.64
C GLU A 54 6.48 6.54 -31.40
N ALA A 55 5.22 6.36 -30.98
CA ALA A 55 4.68 6.99 -29.77
C ALA A 55 5.41 6.47 -28.52
N LEU A 56 5.65 5.16 -28.42
CA LEU A 56 6.45 4.57 -27.33
C LEU A 56 7.87 5.14 -27.32
N ASN A 57 8.59 5.10 -28.46
CA ASN A 57 9.96 5.60 -28.58
C ASN A 57 10.06 7.07 -28.12
N LYS A 58 9.09 7.88 -28.54
CA LYS A 58 9.00 9.28 -28.13
C LYS A 58 8.80 9.42 -26.63
N SER A 59 7.85 8.66 -26.08
CA SER A 59 7.52 8.72 -24.63
C SER A 59 8.64 8.23 -23.75
N TRP A 60 9.36 7.18 -24.16
CA TRP A 60 10.48 6.63 -23.42
C TRP A 60 11.80 7.37 -23.69
N GLY A 61 11.83 8.32 -24.65
CA GLY A 61 13.04 9.06 -25.00
C GLY A 61 14.11 8.17 -25.63
N CYS A 62 13.70 7.14 -26.39
CA CYS A 62 14.60 6.09 -26.90
C CYS A 62 15.66 6.57 -27.90
N ALA A 63 15.59 7.82 -28.41
CA ALA A 63 16.67 8.41 -29.19
C ALA A 63 17.95 8.61 -28.37
N PHE A 64 17.84 8.73 -27.05
CA PHE A 64 18.98 8.82 -26.14
C PHE A 64 19.68 7.46 -26.07
N TRP A 65 20.97 7.43 -26.23
CA TRP A 65 21.83 6.25 -26.31
C TRP A 65 21.43 5.21 -27.37
N SER A 66 20.68 5.64 -28.41
CA SER A 66 20.28 4.77 -29.53
C SER A 66 19.41 3.57 -29.12
N GLU A 67 18.54 3.72 -28.13
CA GLU A 67 17.63 2.68 -27.63
C GLU A 67 16.34 2.55 -28.45
N THR A 68 16.29 3.13 -29.67
CA THR A 68 15.09 3.16 -30.52
C THR A 68 14.67 1.78 -30.99
N TYR A 69 13.43 1.40 -30.72
CA TYR A 69 12.79 0.17 -31.22
C TYR A 69 12.13 0.38 -32.58
N GLN A 70 12.13 -0.64 -33.42
CA GLN A 70 11.45 -0.62 -34.72
C GLN A 70 10.06 -1.24 -34.66
N ASN A 71 9.83 -2.13 -33.71
CA ASN A 71 8.53 -2.76 -33.44
C ASN A 71 8.46 -3.24 -32.00
N PHE A 72 7.25 -3.59 -31.52
CA PHE A 72 7.04 -4.04 -30.15
C PHE A 72 7.72 -5.38 -29.84
N ASP A 73 7.97 -6.23 -30.83
CA ASP A 73 8.57 -7.56 -30.57
C ASP A 73 10.03 -7.48 -30.11
N GLN A 74 10.70 -6.36 -30.36
CA GLN A 74 12.06 -6.11 -29.89
C GLN A 74 12.11 -5.74 -28.41
N ILE A 75 10.97 -5.36 -27.81
CA ILE A 75 10.94 -4.90 -26.41
C ILE A 75 11.04 -6.08 -25.48
N ARG A 76 11.88 -5.94 -24.46
CA ARG A 76 11.98 -6.84 -23.33
C ARG A 76 11.61 -6.10 -22.05
N MET A 77 11.04 -6.81 -21.09
CA MET A 77 10.83 -6.25 -19.76
C MET A 77 12.18 -5.85 -19.16
N PRO A 78 12.28 -4.64 -18.59
CA PRO A 78 13.50 -4.20 -17.94
C PRO A 78 13.93 -5.15 -16.83
N ASN A 79 15.17 -5.63 -16.87
CA ASN A 79 15.73 -6.51 -15.86
C ASN A 79 17.03 -5.91 -15.32
N GLN A 80 17.01 -5.45 -14.08
CA GLN A 80 18.17 -4.82 -13.43
C GLN A 80 19.35 -5.79 -13.23
N GLN A 81 19.10 -7.10 -13.28
CA GLN A 81 20.17 -8.11 -13.16
C GLN A 81 20.92 -8.34 -14.47
N GLU A 82 20.26 -8.10 -15.60
CA GLU A 82 20.83 -8.33 -16.92
C GLU A 82 21.53 -7.09 -17.49
N VAL A 83 21.16 -5.91 -17.06
CA VAL A 83 21.70 -4.65 -17.53
C VAL A 83 22.55 -4.02 -16.44
N PRO A 84 23.89 -3.92 -16.62
CA PRO A 84 24.80 -3.33 -15.63
C PRO A 84 24.51 -1.86 -15.35
N GLU A 85 23.96 -1.15 -16.33
CA GLU A 85 23.48 0.22 -16.21
C GLU A 85 22.00 0.25 -15.85
N LYS A 86 21.56 1.37 -15.30
CA LYS A 86 20.13 1.53 -14.95
C LYS A 86 19.28 1.43 -16.20
N PRO A 87 18.25 0.57 -16.22
CA PRO A 87 17.31 0.52 -17.33
C PRO A 87 16.63 1.86 -17.56
N ASN A 88 16.07 2.04 -18.76
CA ASN A 88 15.28 3.21 -19.10
C ASN A 88 14.18 3.45 -18.04
N PRO A 89 14.11 4.63 -17.39
CA PRO A 89 13.21 4.87 -16.26
C PRO A 89 11.74 4.82 -16.65
N HIS A 90 11.40 5.16 -17.86
CA HIS A 90 10.03 5.10 -18.38
C HIS A 90 9.60 3.65 -18.60
N ALA A 91 10.50 2.83 -19.14
CA ALA A 91 10.28 1.39 -19.27
C ALA A 91 10.09 0.73 -17.91
N MET A 92 10.87 1.13 -16.90
CA MET A 92 10.73 0.66 -15.52
C MET A 92 9.38 1.03 -14.92
N LEU A 93 8.93 2.27 -15.11
CA LEU A 93 7.62 2.70 -14.60
C LEU A 93 6.48 1.90 -15.26
N ASP A 94 6.56 1.66 -16.56
CA ASP A 94 5.58 0.84 -17.27
C ASP A 94 5.61 -0.63 -16.84
N MET A 95 6.79 -1.17 -16.56
CA MET A 95 6.92 -2.51 -16.02
C MET A 95 6.26 -2.64 -14.64
N TYR A 96 6.44 -1.68 -13.75
CA TYR A 96 5.77 -1.70 -12.44
C TYR A 96 4.25 -1.64 -12.58
N ARG A 97 3.73 -0.78 -13.47
CA ARG A 97 2.30 -0.69 -13.77
C ARG A 97 1.75 -1.98 -14.36
N PHE A 98 2.45 -2.55 -15.33
CA PHE A 98 2.10 -3.84 -15.92
C PHE A 98 2.05 -4.93 -14.85
N ASN A 99 3.10 -5.07 -14.05
CA ASN A 99 3.15 -6.09 -13.01
C ASN A 99 2.01 -5.93 -11.99
N ALA A 100 1.69 -4.70 -11.59
CA ALA A 100 0.57 -4.43 -10.70
C ALA A 100 -0.78 -4.77 -11.34
N SER A 101 -0.98 -4.48 -12.63
CA SER A 101 -2.20 -4.82 -13.35
C SER A 101 -2.39 -6.33 -13.50
N GLU A 102 -1.33 -7.08 -13.78
CA GLU A 102 -1.37 -8.55 -13.89
C GLU A 102 -1.71 -9.20 -12.54
N LEU A 103 -1.08 -8.74 -11.46
CA LEU A 103 -1.38 -9.24 -10.12
C LEU A 103 -2.81 -8.92 -9.69
N ALA A 104 -3.29 -7.72 -9.94
CA ALA A 104 -4.67 -7.34 -9.66
C ALA A 104 -5.66 -8.15 -10.51
N SER A 105 -5.36 -8.35 -11.80
CA SER A 105 -6.16 -9.19 -12.69
C SER A 105 -6.25 -10.63 -12.19
N PHE A 106 -5.15 -11.19 -11.68
CA PHE A 106 -5.14 -12.52 -11.09
C PHE A 106 -5.97 -12.60 -9.79
N VAL A 107 -5.93 -11.57 -8.95
CA VAL A 107 -6.77 -11.45 -7.74
C VAL A 107 -8.25 -11.36 -8.15
N ASN A 108 -8.58 -10.47 -9.07
CA ASN A 108 -9.96 -10.27 -9.55
C ASN A 108 -10.53 -11.52 -10.21
N PHE A 109 -9.74 -12.21 -11.02
CA PHE A 109 -10.14 -13.50 -11.62
C PHE A 109 -10.53 -14.54 -10.56
N GLN A 110 -9.78 -14.65 -9.48
CA GLN A 110 -10.11 -15.58 -8.40
C GLN A 110 -11.38 -15.17 -7.67
N ALA A 111 -11.56 -13.86 -7.44
CA ALA A 111 -12.77 -13.31 -6.84
C ALA A 111 -14.01 -13.61 -7.69
N ASP A 112 -13.94 -13.45 -9.01
CA ASP A 112 -15.04 -13.75 -9.94
C ASP A 112 -15.42 -15.23 -9.93
N VAL A 113 -14.42 -16.12 -9.93
CA VAL A 113 -14.65 -17.55 -9.81
C VAL A 113 -15.36 -17.89 -8.52
N LEU A 114 -14.96 -17.31 -7.38
CA LEU A 114 -15.66 -17.50 -6.10
C LEU A 114 -17.08 -16.94 -6.17
N ARG A 115 -17.26 -15.71 -6.65
CA ARG A 115 -18.54 -15.02 -6.68
C ARG A 115 -19.60 -15.80 -7.46
N SER A 116 -19.21 -16.55 -8.48
CA SER A 116 -20.13 -17.38 -9.27
C SER A 116 -20.62 -18.65 -8.53
N HIS A 117 -20.07 -18.99 -7.35
CA HIS A 117 -20.38 -20.22 -6.60
C HIS A 117 -20.79 -19.98 -5.15
N ILE A 118 -20.61 -18.77 -4.62
CA ILE A 118 -20.89 -18.45 -3.22
C ILE A 118 -22.07 -17.50 -3.09
N SER A 119 -22.65 -17.41 -1.91
CA SER A 119 -23.74 -16.46 -1.63
C SER A 119 -23.20 -15.06 -1.34
N ASP A 120 -24.02 -14.02 -1.58
CA ASP A 120 -23.71 -12.63 -1.25
C ASP A 120 -23.47 -12.34 0.23
N ARG A 121 -23.78 -13.31 1.10
CA ARG A 121 -23.48 -13.23 2.54
C ARG A 121 -22.02 -13.50 2.86
N GLN A 122 -21.27 -14.10 1.93
CA GLN A 122 -19.87 -14.45 2.09
C GLN A 122 -19.00 -13.38 1.41
N TRP A 123 -18.15 -12.75 2.19
CA TRP A 123 -17.22 -11.77 1.67
C TRP A 123 -15.97 -12.41 1.06
N ILE A 124 -15.34 -11.69 0.13
CA ILE A 124 -14.07 -12.06 -0.50
C ILE A 124 -13.03 -10.99 -0.20
N THR A 125 -11.87 -11.40 0.24
CA THR A 125 -10.72 -10.51 0.51
C THR A 125 -9.40 -11.20 0.17
N THR A 126 -8.31 -10.44 0.15
CA THR A 126 -6.94 -10.93 0.24
C THR A 126 -6.12 -10.04 1.14
N ASN A 127 -5.02 -10.57 1.69
CA ASN A 127 -4.08 -9.79 2.50
C ASN A 127 -2.96 -9.23 1.64
N LEU A 128 -2.74 -7.93 1.72
CA LEU A 128 -1.66 -7.23 1.05
C LEU A 128 -0.56 -6.85 2.04
N ILE A 129 0.66 -6.71 1.55
CA ILE A 129 1.73 -6.11 2.34
C ILE A 129 1.69 -4.60 2.10
N PRO A 130 1.36 -3.79 3.10
CA PRO A 130 1.29 -2.34 2.93
C PRO A 130 2.58 -1.78 2.33
N VAL A 131 2.45 -1.03 1.23
CA VAL A 131 3.50 -0.28 0.53
C VAL A 131 4.60 -1.11 -0.14
N SER A 132 4.87 -2.33 0.32
CA SER A 132 5.82 -3.24 -0.34
C SER A 132 5.15 -4.18 -1.33
N SER A 133 3.82 -4.19 -1.37
CA SER A 133 3.07 -5.01 -2.33
C SER A 133 3.21 -4.44 -3.74
N ALA A 134 3.43 -5.32 -4.71
CA ALA A 134 3.38 -4.97 -6.12
C ALA A 134 1.94 -4.87 -6.65
N VAL A 135 0.94 -5.25 -5.87
CA VAL A 135 -0.48 -5.04 -6.20
C VAL A 135 -0.83 -3.59 -5.92
N ASP A 136 -1.44 -2.94 -6.88
CA ASP A 136 -2.16 -1.70 -6.62
C ASP A 136 -3.55 -2.04 -6.07
N PRO A 137 -3.84 -1.73 -4.80
CA PRO A 137 -5.11 -2.10 -4.19
C PRO A 137 -6.34 -1.49 -4.86
N PHE A 138 -6.18 -0.38 -5.57
CA PHE A 138 -7.27 0.26 -6.32
C PHE A 138 -7.67 -0.53 -7.57
N LEU A 139 -6.77 -1.38 -8.10
CA LEU A 139 -7.05 -2.25 -9.23
C LEU A 139 -7.67 -3.60 -8.82
N ALA A 140 -7.54 -4.00 -7.54
CA ALA A 140 -8.13 -5.22 -6.99
C ALA A 140 -9.56 -4.94 -6.49
N ASP A 141 -10.42 -4.44 -7.35
CA ASP A 141 -11.73 -3.86 -7.06
C ASP A 141 -12.90 -4.86 -7.06
N HIS A 142 -12.65 -6.13 -7.40
CA HIS A 142 -13.63 -7.22 -7.27
C HIS A 142 -13.67 -7.83 -5.85
N LEU A 143 -12.80 -7.37 -4.95
CA LEU A 143 -12.84 -7.73 -3.54
C LEU A 143 -13.93 -6.92 -2.81
N ASP A 144 -14.58 -7.52 -1.81
CA ASP A 144 -15.52 -6.77 -0.96
C ASP A 144 -14.80 -5.75 -0.09
N PHE A 145 -13.56 -6.04 0.30
CA PHE A 145 -12.64 -5.15 0.98
C PHE A 145 -11.23 -5.74 0.93
N THR A 146 -10.23 -4.91 1.22
CA THR A 146 -8.84 -5.35 1.35
C THR A 146 -8.45 -5.58 2.81
N THR A 147 -7.52 -6.49 3.02
CA THR A 147 -6.87 -6.71 4.31
C THR A 147 -5.36 -6.56 4.17
N TYR A 148 -4.67 -6.49 5.30
CA TYR A 148 -3.21 -6.44 5.26
C TYR A 148 -2.57 -7.38 6.27
N THR A 149 -1.28 -7.65 6.04
CA THR A 149 -0.37 -8.33 6.95
C THR A 149 0.58 -7.31 7.57
N ARG A 150 0.82 -7.43 8.88
CA ARG A 150 1.77 -6.56 9.57
C ARG A 150 2.52 -7.26 10.69
N TYR A 151 3.85 -7.20 10.58
CA TYR A 151 4.79 -7.64 11.61
C TYR A 151 5.61 -6.43 12.05
N LEU A 152 5.54 -6.07 13.33
CA LEU A 152 6.07 -4.82 13.85
C LEU A 152 7.45 -4.99 14.52
N VAL A 153 7.76 -6.20 14.98
CA VAL A 153 8.99 -6.54 15.72
C VAL A 153 9.76 -7.60 14.92
N THR A 154 10.45 -7.18 13.86
CA THR A 154 11.14 -8.05 12.90
C THR A 154 12.54 -7.57 12.52
N GLY A 155 13.03 -6.52 13.17
CA GLY A 155 14.33 -5.95 12.89
C GLY A 155 14.66 -4.81 13.83
N HIS A 156 15.94 -4.45 13.85
CA HIS A 156 16.40 -3.25 14.54
C HIS A 156 16.12 -2.04 13.63
N ARG A 157 15.43 -1.04 14.16
CA ARG A 157 15.19 0.22 13.47
C ARG A 157 15.91 1.33 14.16
N ASP A 158 16.73 2.06 13.41
CA ASP A 158 17.40 3.25 13.91
C ASP A 158 16.36 4.31 14.29
N GLY A 159 16.62 5.02 15.38
CA GLY A 159 15.76 6.10 15.86
C GLY A 159 14.57 5.67 16.73
N VAL A 160 14.36 4.39 16.96
CA VAL A 160 13.43 3.87 17.98
C VAL A 160 14.22 3.71 19.28
N GLY A 161 13.86 4.42 20.35
CA GLY A 161 14.58 4.37 21.65
C GLY A 161 14.75 2.95 22.20
N GLU A 162 15.47 2.80 23.31
CA GLU A 162 15.90 1.50 23.87
C GLU A 162 14.85 0.39 23.93
N GLN A 163 13.58 0.73 24.10
CA GLN A 163 12.47 -0.25 24.13
C GLN A 163 11.78 -0.43 22.77
N GLY A 164 12.08 0.44 21.79
CA GLY A 164 11.35 0.50 20.54
C GLY A 164 11.50 -0.76 19.69
N PHE A 165 12.63 -1.45 19.76
CA PHE A 165 12.85 -2.71 19.04
C PHE A 165 11.88 -3.83 19.46
N ARG A 166 11.30 -3.76 20.69
CA ARG A 166 10.33 -4.71 21.22
C ARG A 166 8.88 -4.19 21.19
N LEU A 167 8.70 -2.89 20.97
CA LEU A 167 7.39 -2.26 20.88
C LEU A 167 6.90 -2.22 19.43
N GLY A 168 7.82 -2.21 18.47
CA GLY A 168 7.54 -1.93 17.08
C GLY A 168 7.26 -0.46 16.84
N ASP A 169 6.85 -0.14 15.62
CA ASP A 169 6.53 1.22 15.20
C ASP A 169 5.01 1.41 15.04
N PRO A 170 4.33 2.01 16.03
CA PRO A 170 2.89 2.22 15.97
C PRO A 170 2.50 3.25 14.91
N GLU A 171 3.38 4.18 14.52
CA GLU A 171 3.14 5.15 13.47
C GLU A 171 2.98 4.45 12.11
N TYR A 172 3.79 3.41 11.89
CA TYR A 172 3.71 2.58 10.69
C TYR A 172 2.40 1.77 10.61
N LEU A 173 1.94 1.27 11.75
CA LEU A 173 0.63 0.61 11.84
C LEU A 173 -0.52 1.60 11.59
N GLY A 174 -0.42 2.81 12.15
CA GLY A 174 -1.39 3.89 11.94
C GLY A 174 -1.51 4.31 10.49
N PHE A 175 -0.38 4.46 9.78
CA PHE A 175 -0.38 4.75 8.35
C PHE A 175 -1.12 3.65 7.54
N SER A 176 -0.86 2.38 7.85
CA SER A 176 -1.54 1.25 7.20
C SER A 176 -3.04 1.27 7.45
N ASN A 177 -3.49 1.52 8.69
CA ASN A 177 -4.90 1.64 9.03
C ASN A 177 -5.58 2.76 8.22
N ASP A 178 -4.95 3.94 8.17
CA ASP A 178 -5.50 5.11 7.50
C ASP A 178 -5.49 4.97 5.96
N GLN A 179 -4.60 4.14 5.41
CA GLN A 179 -4.54 3.79 4.00
C GLN A 179 -5.61 2.74 3.64
N PHE A 180 -5.64 1.61 4.33
CA PHE A 180 -6.52 0.49 3.99
C PHE A 180 -8.00 0.82 4.19
N ARG A 181 -8.35 1.76 5.07
CA ARG A 181 -9.71 2.28 5.20
C ARG A 181 -10.23 2.97 3.94
N ASN A 182 -9.36 3.43 3.06
CA ASN A 182 -9.70 4.21 1.87
C ASN A 182 -9.56 3.42 0.55
N PHE A 183 -9.23 2.14 0.61
CA PHE A 183 -9.27 1.25 -0.57
C PHE A 183 -10.71 0.80 -0.89
N PRO A 184 -10.95 0.20 -2.05
CA PRO A 184 -12.26 -0.32 -2.42
C PRO A 184 -12.91 -1.12 -1.29
N GLY A 185 -14.21 -0.92 -1.08
CA GLY A 185 -14.96 -1.48 0.03
C GLY A 185 -15.05 -0.59 1.28
N GLY A 186 -14.22 0.46 1.39
CA GLY A 186 -14.30 1.47 2.46
C GLY A 186 -14.13 0.93 3.88
N THR A 187 -13.62 -0.30 4.02
CA THR A 187 -13.36 -0.97 5.28
C THR A 187 -12.15 -1.89 5.16
N TYR A 188 -11.62 -2.35 6.28
CA TYR A 188 -10.46 -3.25 6.27
C TYR A 188 -10.44 -4.17 7.50
N GLY A 189 -9.61 -5.21 7.40
CA GLY A 189 -9.17 -6.04 8.51
C GLY A 189 -7.66 -6.26 8.48
N VAL A 190 -7.14 -6.86 9.51
CA VAL A 190 -5.76 -7.38 9.54
C VAL A 190 -5.84 -8.89 9.51
N MET A 191 -5.30 -9.50 8.45
CA MET A 191 -5.35 -10.95 8.29
C MET A 191 -4.20 -11.63 9.04
N GLU A 192 -3.05 -10.97 9.10
CA GLU A 192 -1.91 -11.42 9.88
C GLU A 192 -1.34 -10.31 10.74
N LEU A 193 -1.50 -10.44 12.05
CA LEU A 193 -0.81 -9.61 13.02
C LEU A 193 0.06 -10.50 13.90
N GLN A 194 1.24 -10.01 14.24
CA GLN A 194 2.25 -10.72 15.02
C GLN A 194 1.76 -11.04 16.44
N PRO A 195 1.66 -12.32 16.85
CA PRO A 195 1.28 -12.68 18.22
C PRO A 195 2.49 -12.77 19.16
N GLY A 196 3.71 -12.84 18.61
CA GLY A 196 4.93 -13.04 19.40
C GLY A 196 6.18 -12.95 18.53
N GLN A 197 7.23 -13.63 18.95
CA GLN A 197 8.48 -13.72 18.20
C GLN A 197 8.24 -14.34 16.82
N VAL A 198 8.89 -13.81 15.80
CA VAL A 198 9.04 -14.45 14.49
C VAL A 198 10.45 -15.02 14.35
N ASN A 199 10.75 -15.67 13.21
CA ASN A 199 12.08 -16.24 12.97
C ASN A 199 12.71 -15.82 11.63
N TRP A 200 12.00 -15.05 10.83
CA TRP A 200 12.41 -14.65 9.48
C TRP A 200 12.83 -13.18 9.38
N GLY A 201 12.65 -12.40 10.43
CA GLY A 201 13.14 -11.03 10.48
C GLY A 201 14.66 -10.96 10.60
N THR A 202 15.23 -9.79 10.39
CA THR A 202 16.68 -9.55 10.56
C THR A 202 17.13 -9.59 12.04
N PHE A 203 16.19 -9.32 12.94
CA PHE A 203 16.36 -9.43 14.39
C PHE A 203 14.99 -9.74 15.01
N ASN A 204 14.88 -10.82 15.77
CA ASN A 204 13.61 -11.41 16.20
C ASN A 204 13.42 -11.43 17.71
N PRO A 205 13.29 -10.30 18.40
CA PRO A 205 13.02 -10.30 19.83
C PRO A 205 11.55 -10.62 20.12
N GLN A 206 11.26 -11.01 21.36
CA GLN A 206 9.89 -11.05 21.83
C GLN A 206 9.33 -9.62 21.94
N PRO A 207 8.09 -9.39 21.50
CA PRO A 207 7.38 -8.15 21.82
C PRO A 207 7.36 -7.92 23.34
N MET A 208 7.48 -6.67 23.75
CA MET A 208 7.39 -6.35 25.16
C MET A 208 5.97 -6.61 25.70
N PRO A 209 5.82 -6.86 27.02
CA PRO A 209 4.50 -7.02 27.61
C PRO A 209 3.57 -5.83 27.29
N GLY A 210 2.37 -6.13 26.79
CA GLY A 210 1.39 -5.13 26.39
C GLY A 210 1.48 -4.66 24.92
N ALA A 211 2.57 -4.89 24.21
CA ALA A 211 2.74 -4.47 22.82
C ALA A 211 1.66 -5.09 21.91
N VAL A 212 1.48 -6.40 21.96
CA VAL A 212 0.45 -7.10 21.16
C VAL A 212 -0.95 -6.56 21.44
N ARG A 213 -1.29 -6.35 22.72
CA ARG A 213 -2.57 -5.75 23.12
C ARG A 213 -2.75 -4.35 22.53
N MET A 214 -1.71 -3.53 22.59
CA MET A 214 -1.72 -2.17 22.02
C MET A 214 -1.93 -2.21 20.50
N TRP A 215 -1.23 -3.10 19.78
CA TRP A 215 -1.37 -3.22 18.32
C TRP A 215 -2.80 -3.62 17.91
N VAL A 216 -3.38 -4.60 18.59
CA VAL A 216 -4.76 -5.04 18.31
C VAL A 216 -5.75 -3.89 18.54
N TRP A 217 -5.61 -3.16 19.65
CA TRP A 217 -6.43 -1.98 19.92
C TRP A 217 -6.20 -0.87 18.90
N HIS A 218 -4.96 -0.67 18.43
CA HIS A 218 -4.65 0.35 17.43
C HIS A 218 -5.34 0.07 16.09
N VAL A 219 -5.44 -1.19 15.68
CA VAL A 219 -6.22 -1.58 14.49
C VAL A 219 -7.70 -1.24 14.67
N PHE A 220 -8.31 -1.62 15.79
CA PHE A 220 -9.72 -1.31 16.04
C PHE A 220 -9.98 0.18 16.19
N ALA A 221 -9.09 0.93 16.83
CA ALA A 221 -9.17 2.39 16.93
C ALA A 221 -9.04 3.08 15.56
N GLY A 222 -8.31 2.47 14.61
CA GLY A 222 -8.22 2.90 13.23
C GLY A 222 -9.44 2.54 12.36
N GLY A 223 -10.43 1.80 12.90
CA GLY A 223 -11.64 1.40 12.18
C GLY A 223 -11.61 -0.02 11.60
N GLY A 224 -10.57 -0.82 11.91
CA GLY A 224 -10.49 -2.21 11.48
C GLY A 224 -11.65 -3.06 11.99
N ARG A 225 -12.17 -3.92 11.13
CA ARG A 225 -13.34 -4.79 11.44
C ARG A 225 -12.95 -6.02 12.23
N PHE A 226 -11.80 -6.56 11.98
CA PHE A 226 -11.25 -7.74 12.65
C PHE A 226 -9.73 -7.72 12.65
N VAL A 227 -9.16 -8.53 13.53
CA VAL A 227 -7.72 -8.78 13.61
C VAL A 227 -7.53 -10.28 13.76
N CYS A 228 -6.93 -10.89 12.76
CA CYS A 228 -6.40 -12.24 12.82
C CYS A 228 -4.90 -12.19 13.15
N ASN A 229 -4.39 -13.30 13.59
CA ASN A 229 -2.96 -13.45 13.86
C ASN A 229 -2.39 -14.61 13.05
N TYR A 230 -1.17 -14.50 12.68
CA TYR A 230 -0.39 -15.60 12.20
C TYR A 230 0.70 -15.90 13.23
N ARG A 231 0.60 -17.01 13.97
CA ARG A 231 -0.28 -18.17 13.70
C ARG A 231 -1.00 -18.60 14.98
N PHE A 232 -1.95 -19.54 14.85
CA PHE A 232 -2.71 -20.02 16.00
C PHE A 232 -1.86 -20.84 16.96
N ARG A 233 -1.07 -21.80 16.48
CA ARG A 233 -0.16 -22.65 17.28
C ARG A 233 1.26 -22.58 16.74
N GLN A 234 2.26 -22.44 17.62
CA GLN A 234 3.65 -22.53 17.23
C GLN A 234 3.96 -23.91 16.64
N PRO A 235 4.60 -23.99 15.45
CA PRO A 235 4.92 -25.26 14.83
C PRO A 235 6.09 -25.93 15.55
N LEU A 236 6.08 -27.26 15.53
CA LEU A 236 7.14 -28.08 16.13
C LEU A 236 8.33 -28.28 15.20
N ARG A 237 8.14 -28.08 13.90
CA ARG A 237 9.11 -28.38 12.85
C ARG A 237 8.92 -27.45 11.66
N GLY A 238 9.92 -27.42 10.80
CA GLY A 238 9.90 -26.66 9.54
C GLY A 238 10.48 -25.26 9.67
N SER A 239 10.39 -24.51 8.59
CA SER A 239 11.07 -23.21 8.44
C SER A 239 10.64 -22.17 9.45
N GLU A 240 9.43 -22.29 10.01
CA GLU A 240 8.86 -21.32 10.96
C GLU A 240 8.74 -21.88 12.38
N GLN A 241 9.58 -22.80 12.75
CA GLN A 241 9.56 -23.48 14.05
C GLN A 241 9.69 -22.51 15.25
N TYR A 242 10.33 -21.35 15.07
CA TYR A 242 10.41 -20.28 16.07
C TYR A 242 9.39 -19.15 15.89
N HIS A 243 8.44 -19.33 14.97
CA HIS A 243 7.35 -18.37 14.80
C HIS A 243 6.26 -18.66 15.85
N TYR A 244 6.13 -17.78 16.84
CA TYR A 244 5.16 -17.96 17.91
C TYR A 244 3.72 -17.85 17.39
N GLY A 245 2.84 -18.67 17.98
CA GLY A 245 1.41 -18.60 17.81
C GLY A 245 0.69 -18.00 19.01
N MET A 246 -0.63 -18.03 18.98
CA MET A 246 -1.45 -17.79 20.17
C MET A 246 -1.25 -18.90 21.20
N LEU A 247 -1.03 -20.12 20.74
CA LEU A 247 -0.70 -21.26 21.59
C LEU A 247 0.80 -21.61 21.48
N MET A 248 1.33 -22.04 22.60
CA MET A 248 2.67 -22.59 22.69
C MET A 248 2.79 -23.93 21.96
N PRO A 249 3.99 -24.50 21.79
CA PRO A 249 4.19 -25.78 21.08
C PRO A 249 3.35 -26.94 21.60
N ASP A 250 2.98 -26.95 22.88
CA ASP A 250 2.11 -27.98 23.48
C ASP A 250 0.66 -27.94 22.91
N GLY A 251 0.29 -26.85 22.24
CA GLY A 251 -1.05 -26.66 21.66
C GLY A 251 -2.17 -26.40 22.68
N LEU A 252 -1.82 -26.13 23.92
CA LEU A 252 -2.74 -25.95 25.06
C LEU A 252 -2.50 -24.63 25.79
N THR A 253 -1.23 -24.32 26.07
CA THR A 253 -0.85 -23.13 26.82
C THR A 253 -0.89 -21.89 25.95
N LEU A 254 -1.57 -20.83 26.41
CA LEU A 254 -1.52 -19.53 25.74
C LEU A 254 -0.12 -18.96 25.77
N SER A 255 0.33 -18.41 24.65
CA SER A 255 1.52 -17.55 24.62
C SER A 255 1.18 -16.19 25.26
N PRO A 256 2.18 -15.37 25.61
CA PRO A 256 1.93 -13.99 26.05
C PRO A 256 1.10 -13.17 25.06
N GLY A 257 1.29 -13.39 23.74
CA GLY A 257 0.47 -12.79 22.71
C GLY A 257 -0.95 -13.34 22.69
N GLY A 258 -1.11 -14.65 22.85
CA GLY A 258 -2.42 -15.30 22.99
C GLY A 258 -3.22 -14.75 24.18
N GLU A 259 -2.57 -14.55 25.33
CA GLU A 259 -3.19 -13.89 26.48
C GLU A 259 -3.65 -12.47 26.17
N ALA A 260 -2.81 -11.70 25.45
CA ALA A 260 -3.13 -10.34 25.02
C ALA A 260 -4.37 -10.30 24.09
N TYR A 261 -4.46 -11.19 23.11
CA TYR A 261 -5.63 -11.32 22.24
C TYR A 261 -6.90 -11.68 23.02
N MET A 262 -6.81 -12.64 23.94
CA MET A 262 -7.95 -13.02 24.79
C MET A 262 -8.39 -11.89 25.71
N GLN A 263 -7.44 -11.08 26.21
CA GLN A 263 -7.74 -9.90 27.00
C GLN A 263 -8.51 -8.86 26.15
N VAL A 264 -8.02 -8.53 24.94
CA VAL A 264 -8.68 -7.58 24.04
C VAL A 264 -10.10 -8.08 23.68
N ALA A 265 -10.28 -9.39 23.43
CA ALA A 265 -11.59 -9.94 23.14
C ALA A 265 -12.59 -9.73 24.31
N LYS A 266 -12.14 -9.86 25.55
CA LYS A 266 -12.97 -9.57 26.76
C LYS A 266 -13.29 -8.08 26.86
N GLU A 267 -12.29 -7.22 26.66
CA GLU A 267 -12.43 -5.76 26.69
C GLU A 267 -13.40 -5.28 25.61
N MET A 268 -13.26 -5.81 24.38
CA MET A 268 -14.12 -5.48 23.25
C MET A 268 -15.58 -5.89 23.52
N LYS A 269 -15.82 -7.08 24.09
CA LYS A 269 -17.16 -7.51 24.50
C LYS A 269 -17.79 -6.55 25.53
N LYS A 270 -17.00 -6.00 26.43
CA LYS A 270 -17.46 -4.99 27.40
C LYS A 270 -17.76 -3.66 26.71
N LEU A 271 -16.83 -3.17 25.89
CA LEU A 271 -16.97 -1.90 25.18
C LEU A 271 -18.20 -1.89 24.26
N ARG A 272 -18.46 -2.98 23.53
CA ARG A 272 -19.62 -3.09 22.63
C ARG A 272 -20.97 -2.84 23.28
N LYS A 273 -21.07 -3.00 24.58
CA LYS A 273 -22.33 -2.75 25.34
C LYS A 273 -22.60 -1.27 25.57
N SER A 274 -21.55 -0.44 25.54
CA SER A 274 -21.60 1.00 25.83
C SER A 274 -21.21 1.88 24.64
N LEU A 275 -20.77 1.28 23.54
CA LEU A 275 -20.37 2.01 22.34
C LEU A 275 -21.61 2.42 21.55
N ASP A 276 -21.83 3.71 21.41
CA ASP A 276 -22.78 4.24 20.43
C ASP A 276 -22.10 4.20 19.05
N ARG A 277 -22.62 3.33 18.19
CA ARG A 277 -22.08 3.14 16.84
C ARG A 277 -22.55 4.20 15.85
N ASP A 278 -23.62 4.89 16.17
CA ASP A 278 -24.28 5.87 15.34
C ASP A 278 -23.90 7.30 15.78
N ALA A 279 -23.02 7.42 16.77
CA ALA A 279 -22.50 8.69 17.23
C ALA A 279 -21.86 9.49 16.08
N ALA A 280 -22.35 10.69 15.85
CA ALA A 280 -21.78 11.58 14.86
C ALA A 280 -20.33 11.95 15.21
N GLU A 281 -19.50 12.12 14.19
CA GLU A 281 -18.14 12.61 14.40
C GLU A 281 -18.20 14.04 15.01
N PRO A 282 -17.43 14.32 16.06
CA PRO A 282 -17.36 15.69 16.61
C PRO A 282 -16.93 16.71 15.55
N ALA A 283 -17.62 17.83 15.49
CA ALA A 283 -17.38 18.89 14.50
C ALA A 283 -15.92 19.38 14.50
N GLU A 284 -15.33 19.52 15.68
CA GLU A 284 -13.91 19.91 15.83
C GLU A 284 -12.94 18.90 15.23
N ARG A 285 -13.31 17.62 15.23
CA ARG A 285 -12.53 16.57 14.60
C ARG A 285 -12.71 16.61 13.08
N ALA A 286 -13.95 16.71 12.61
CA ALA A 286 -14.27 16.82 11.18
C ALA A 286 -13.57 18.03 10.53
N ALA A 287 -13.53 19.18 11.23
CA ALA A 287 -12.85 20.40 10.75
C ALA A 287 -11.33 20.27 10.55
N ARG A 288 -10.71 19.24 11.10
CA ARG A 288 -9.26 18.95 10.95
C ARG A 288 -8.97 17.73 10.11
N ARG A 289 -10.00 17.12 9.50
CA ARG A 289 -9.83 15.96 8.65
C ARG A 289 -8.92 16.28 7.48
N THR A 290 -7.91 15.46 7.27
CA THR A 290 -6.87 15.69 6.28
C THR A 290 -6.77 14.48 5.34
N GLY A 291 -6.84 14.74 4.04
CA GLY A 291 -6.48 13.77 3.01
C GLY A 291 -4.96 13.82 2.78
N LEU A 292 -4.29 12.69 2.89
CA LEU A 292 -2.88 12.53 2.53
C LEU A 292 -2.80 11.68 1.27
N MET A 293 -2.45 12.29 0.15
CA MET A 293 -2.36 11.60 -1.14
C MET A 293 -1.15 10.68 -1.21
N TYR A 294 -1.38 9.43 -1.60
CA TYR A 294 -0.35 8.43 -1.81
C TYR A 294 -0.75 7.47 -2.93
N GLU A 295 -0.01 7.50 -4.02
CA GLU A 295 -0.25 6.70 -5.23
C GLU A 295 0.95 5.81 -5.55
N MET A 296 0.66 4.57 -5.97
CA MET A 296 1.71 3.59 -6.27
C MET A 296 2.55 4.00 -7.48
N SER A 297 1.95 4.54 -8.54
CA SER A 297 2.73 5.04 -9.69
C SER A 297 3.72 6.15 -9.30
N ASN A 298 3.27 7.08 -8.46
CA ASN A 298 4.15 8.14 -7.94
C ASN A 298 5.24 7.57 -7.03
N HIS A 299 4.91 6.59 -6.19
CA HIS A 299 5.88 5.89 -5.36
C HIS A 299 6.96 5.21 -6.20
N TRP A 300 6.57 4.42 -7.20
CA TRP A 300 7.52 3.71 -8.07
C TRP A 300 8.43 4.67 -8.84
N GLU A 301 7.87 5.75 -9.39
CA GLU A 301 8.66 6.74 -10.13
C GLU A 301 9.67 7.45 -9.22
N MET A 302 9.26 7.82 -8.02
CA MET A 302 10.15 8.46 -7.04
C MET A 302 11.28 7.52 -6.57
N GLU A 303 11.00 6.23 -6.37
CA GLU A 303 12.01 5.23 -6.01
C GLU A 303 12.93 4.89 -7.19
N ASN A 304 12.41 4.92 -8.42
CA ASN A 304 13.16 4.67 -9.64
C ASN A 304 14.24 5.74 -9.91
N GLN A 305 13.91 7.03 -9.67
CA GLN A 305 14.80 8.17 -9.87
C GLN A 305 14.92 9.08 -8.63
N LYS A 306 15.25 8.50 -7.50
CA LYS A 306 15.24 9.17 -6.19
C LYS A 306 16.33 10.24 -5.96
N GLN A 307 17.34 10.33 -6.81
CA GLN A 307 18.47 11.28 -6.78
C GLN A 307 19.45 11.11 -5.61
N THR A 308 19.07 10.48 -4.52
CA THR A 308 19.95 10.11 -3.40
C THR A 308 19.53 8.77 -2.81
N PRO A 309 20.46 7.89 -2.40
CA PRO A 309 20.13 6.63 -1.74
C PRO A 309 19.34 6.81 -0.43
N GLN A 310 19.46 7.98 0.21
CA GLN A 310 18.75 8.31 1.45
C GLN A 310 17.27 8.61 1.22
N TRP A 311 16.84 8.94 -0.01
CA TRP A 311 15.43 9.17 -0.28
C TRP A 311 14.63 7.88 -0.09
N LYS A 312 13.55 7.99 0.67
CA LYS A 312 12.57 6.93 0.90
C LYS A 312 11.18 7.55 0.81
N THR A 313 10.50 7.30 -0.29
CA THR A 313 9.20 7.93 -0.61
C THR A 313 8.15 7.67 0.45
N LEU A 314 8.04 6.42 0.93
CA LEU A 314 7.14 6.08 2.02
C LEU A 314 7.49 6.84 3.30
N ALA A 315 8.76 6.85 3.69
CA ALA A 315 9.18 7.54 4.92
C ALA A 315 8.91 9.06 4.84
N HIS A 316 9.02 9.64 3.64
CA HIS A 316 8.66 11.04 3.42
C HIS A 316 7.15 11.27 3.65
N ALA A 317 6.27 10.47 3.08
CA ALA A 317 4.82 10.55 3.32
C ALA A 317 4.46 10.31 4.80
N GLN A 318 5.09 9.33 5.43
CA GLN A 318 4.90 9.02 6.84
C GLN A 318 5.28 10.17 7.78
N LYS A 319 6.27 11.01 7.44
CA LYS A 319 6.59 12.20 8.24
C LYS A 319 5.40 13.15 8.35
N TYR A 320 4.70 13.41 7.24
CA TYR A 320 3.49 14.24 7.25
C TYR A 320 2.37 13.59 8.05
N HIS A 321 2.12 12.31 7.81
CA HIS A 321 1.14 11.53 8.56
C HIS A 321 1.39 11.61 10.07
N ASN A 322 2.63 11.36 10.51
CA ASN A 322 2.99 11.32 11.91
C ASN A 322 2.85 12.69 12.59
N ILE A 323 3.20 13.78 11.91
CA ILE A 323 2.99 15.14 12.39
C ILE A 323 1.50 15.39 12.60
N LEU A 324 0.65 15.08 11.62
CA LEU A 324 -0.79 15.23 11.71
C LEU A 324 -1.40 14.41 12.85
N LYS A 325 -0.97 13.15 13.00
CA LYS A 325 -1.44 12.29 14.10
C LYS A 325 -1.04 12.83 15.47
N LYS A 326 0.18 13.37 15.63
CA LYS A 326 0.62 14.06 16.86
C LYS A 326 -0.20 15.32 17.18
N MET A 327 -0.73 15.97 16.15
CA MET A 327 -1.67 17.07 16.28
C MET A 327 -3.13 16.63 16.50
N SER A 328 -3.37 15.33 16.68
CA SER A 328 -4.70 14.72 16.81
C SER A 328 -5.62 14.98 15.60
N CYS A 329 -5.06 15.15 14.40
CA CYS A 329 -5.84 15.27 13.18
C CYS A 329 -6.31 13.88 12.71
N PRO A 330 -7.58 13.74 12.32
CA PRO A 330 -8.01 12.60 11.53
C PRO A 330 -7.31 12.62 10.17
N VAL A 331 -6.66 11.55 9.80
CA VAL A 331 -5.96 11.42 8.52
C VAL A 331 -6.54 10.26 7.75
N ASP A 332 -6.82 10.48 6.47
CA ASP A 332 -7.13 9.45 5.50
C ASP A 332 -6.01 9.45 4.44
N VAL A 333 -5.35 8.31 4.24
CA VAL A 333 -4.39 8.13 3.14
C VAL A 333 -5.18 7.72 1.92
N ILE A 334 -5.19 8.57 0.90
CA ILE A 334 -6.13 8.50 -0.22
C ILE A 334 -5.41 8.46 -1.57
N GLY A 335 -6.10 7.87 -2.56
CA GLY A 335 -5.72 7.94 -3.96
C GLY A 335 -6.27 9.18 -4.69
N GLU A 336 -5.88 9.33 -5.94
CA GLU A 336 -6.33 10.45 -6.77
C GLU A 336 -7.84 10.48 -6.97
N ASN A 337 -8.50 9.34 -7.05
CA ASN A 337 -9.94 9.23 -7.34
C ASN A 337 -10.83 9.60 -6.14
N ALA A 338 -10.25 9.87 -4.97
CA ALA A 338 -11.01 10.28 -3.80
C ALA A 338 -11.75 11.60 -4.03
N ASP A 339 -12.89 11.75 -3.36
CA ASP A 339 -13.61 13.02 -3.30
C ASP A 339 -12.88 13.99 -2.35
N PHE A 340 -12.14 14.95 -2.92
CA PHE A 340 -11.36 15.91 -2.16
C PHE A 340 -12.22 16.87 -1.32
N SER A 341 -13.48 17.08 -1.68
CA SER A 341 -14.38 17.98 -0.94
C SER A 341 -14.66 17.52 0.51
N ARG A 342 -14.40 16.25 0.79
CA ARG A 342 -14.51 15.67 2.15
C ARG A 342 -13.42 16.14 3.12
N PHE A 343 -12.38 16.78 2.60
CA PHE A 343 -11.19 17.13 3.38
C PHE A 343 -10.98 18.64 3.40
N PRO A 344 -11.04 19.31 4.56
CA PRO A 344 -10.59 20.69 4.68
C PRO A 344 -9.12 20.90 4.27
N PHE A 345 -8.29 19.89 4.49
CA PHE A 345 -6.86 19.89 4.15
C PHE A 345 -6.52 18.70 3.25
N LEU A 346 -5.76 18.98 2.19
CA LEU A 346 -5.24 17.98 1.28
C LEU A 346 -3.72 18.11 1.19
N LEU A 347 -2.98 17.08 1.57
CA LEU A 347 -1.53 17.04 1.48
C LEU A 347 -1.11 16.08 0.36
N ALA A 348 -0.27 16.54 -0.55
CA ALA A 348 0.32 15.73 -1.62
C ALA A 348 1.85 15.83 -1.59
N PRO A 349 2.51 15.18 -0.61
CA PRO A 349 3.96 15.29 -0.42
C PRO A 349 4.70 14.57 -1.55
N ALA A 350 5.65 15.28 -2.16
CA ALA A 350 6.48 14.80 -3.27
C ALA A 350 5.66 14.15 -4.41
N TYR A 351 4.54 14.75 -4.75
CA TYR A 351 3.62 14.25 -5.77
C TYR A 351 4.11 14.65 -7.16
N GLN A 352 4.96 13.81 -7.75
CA GLN A 352 5.76 14.16 -8.93
C GLN A 352 4.99 14.06 -10.25
N LEU A 353 4.15 13.00 -10.39
CA LEU A 353 3.43 12.69 -11.63
C LEU A 353 2.11 13.44 -11.72
N LEU A 354 1.98 14.32 -12.71
CA LEU A 354 0.75 15.09 -12.94
C LEU A 354 0.26 14.97 -14.39
N ASP A 355 -1.02 15.29 -14.54
CA ASP A 355 -1.66 15.67 -15.79
C ASP A 355 -2.59 16.88 -15.55
N SER A 356 -3.17 17.39 -16.61
CA SER A 356 -4.11 18.52 -16.53
C SER A 356 -5.34 18.18 -15.69
N ALA A 357 -5.84 16.94 -15.76
CA ALA A 357 -7.04 16.52 -15.03
C ALA A 357 -6.85 16.61 -13.50
N LEU A 358 -5.70 16.17 -12.99
CA LEU A 358 -5.41 16.29 -11.55
C LEU A 358 -5.18 17.75 -11.15
N VAL A 359 -4.49 18.53 -11.98
CA VAL A 359 -4.28 19.98 -11.72
C VAL A 359 -5.60 20.73 -11.69
N ASP A 360 -6.53 20.43 -12.59
CA ASP A 360 -7.87 21.01 -12.61
C ASP A 360 -8.64 20.66 -11.35
N ARG A 361 -8.63 19.41 -10.91
CA ARG A 361 -9.27 18.97 -9.66
C ARG A 361 -8.68 19.65 -8.42
N TRP A 362 -7.36 19.82 -8.35
CA TRP A 362 -6.71 20.56 -7.28
C TRP A 362 -7.10 22.04 -7.31
N THR A 363 -7.19 22.62 -8.51
CA THR A 363 -7.61 24.01 -8.70
C THR A 363 -9.05 24.24 -8.25
N GLU A 364 -9.97 23.36 -8.63
CA GLU A 364 -11.37 23.39 -8.18
C GLU A 364 -11.48 23.23 -6.66
N TYR A 365 -10.72 22.29 -6.08
CA TYR A 365 -10.67 22.06 -4.65
C TYR A 365 -10.22 23.33 -3.88
N VAL A 366 -9.14 23.99 -4.34
CA VAL A 366 -8.64 25.23 -3.72
C VAL A 366 -9.62 26.39 -3.91
N ARG A 367 -10.22 26.55 -5.09
CA ARG A 367 -11.27 27.54 -5.34
C ARG A 367 -12.50 27.33 -4.47
N GLY A 368 -12.81 26.07 -4.15
CA GLY A 368 -13.87 25.68 -3.21
C GLY A 368 -13.55 25.95 -1.74
N GLY A 369 -12.37 26.49 -1.41
CA GLY A 369 -11.95 26.81 -0.04
C GLY A 369 -11.11 25.72 0.62
N GLY A 370 -10.71 24.67 -0.09
CA GLY A 370 -9.82 23.63 0.42
C GLY A 370 -8.36 24.11 0.52
N HIS A 371 -7.62 23.57 1.46
CA HIS A 371 -6.21 23.89 1.68
C HIS A 371 -5.30 22.78 1.10
N LEU A 372 -4.65 23.06 -0.03
CA LEU A 372 -3.70 22.15 -0.66
C LEU A 372 -2.26 22.42 -0.18
N VAL A 373 -1.59 21.38 0.30
CA VAL A 373 -0.18 21.45 0.71
C VAL A 373 0.64 20.52 -0.19
N LEU A 374 1.57 21.11 -0.92
CA LEU A 374 2.54 20.43 -1.77
C LEU A 374 3.93 20.50 -1.13
N SER A 375 4.82 19.60 -1.53
CA SER A 375 6.20 19.62 -1.04
C SER A 375 7.21 19.59 -2.19
N CYS A 376 8.48 19.38 -1.87
CA CYS A 376 9.54 19.27 -2.87
C CYS A 376 9.21 18.25 -3.97
N ARG A 377 9.67 18.50 -5.19
CA ARG A 377 9.52 17.67 -6.38
C ARG A 377 8.06 17.46 -6.88
N SER A 378 7.07 18.14 -6.28
CA SER A 378 5.69 18.05 -6.79
C SER A 378 5.58 18.61 -8.20
N GLY A 379 4.87 17.89 -9.07
CA GLY A 379 4.53 18.33 -10.42
C GLY A 379 5.66 18.39 -11.43
N GLN A 380 6.77 17.70 -11.18
CA GLN A 380 7.95 17.78 -12.08
C GLN A 380 7.80 16.99 -13.37
N LYS A 381 6.92 15.99 -13.40
CA LYS A 381 6.84 15.04 -14.50
C LYS A 381 5.40 14.79 -14.94
N ASP A 382 5.25 14.42 -16.20
CA ASP A 382 3.99 13.90 -16.73
C ASP A 382 3.72 12.46 -16.28
N ARG A 383 2.57 11.90 -16.67
CA ARG A 383 2.16 10.55 -16.30
C ARG A 383 3.08 9.43 -16.79
N ASN A 384 3.91 9.69 -17.77
CA ASN A 384 4.89 8.75 -18.29
C ASN A 384 6.29 8.93 -17.69
N GLY A 385 6.43 9.84 -16.71
CA GLY A 385 7.68 10.09 -16.03
C GLY A 385 8.62 11.03 -16.79
N ALA A 386 8.15 11.69 -17.85
CA ALA A 386 8.92 12.70 -18.57
C ALA A 386 8.85 14.05 -17.86
N LEU A 387 9.99 14.74 -17.81
CA LEU A 387 10.03 16.12 -17.36
C LEU A 387 9.26 17.02 -18.33
N TRP A 388 8.62 18.05 -17.79
CA TRP A 388 8.01 19.09 -18.62
C TRP A 388 9.07 19.83 -19.42
N GLN A 389 8.72 20.25 -20.62
CA GLN A 389 9.60 21.03 -21.49
C GLN A 389 9.87 22.42 -20.89
N GLU A 390 8.92 22.93 -20.15
CA GLU A 390 9.00 24.18 -19.40
C GLU A 390 9.86 24.01 -18.14
N LEU A 391 9.90 25.04 -17.30
CA LEU A 391 10.58 24.97 -16.01
C LEU A 391 9.95 23.93 -15.07
N PRO A 392 10.72 23.39 -14.11
CA PRO A 392 10.20 22.37 -13.19
C PRO A 392 8.88 22.78 -12.53
N SER A 393 7.91 21.85 -12.51
CA SER A 393 6.59 22.05 -11.91
C SER A 393 5.69 23.09 -12.60
N ALA A 394 5.95 23.41 -13.87
CA ALA A 394 5.16 24.39 -14.64
C ALA A 394 3.63 24.19 -14.56
N PRO A 395 3.07 22.97 -14.57
CA PRO A 395 1.63 22.77 -14.50
C PRO A 395 0.95 23.33 -13.25
N ILE A 396 1.70 23.54 -12.16
CA ILE A 396 1.15 24.04 -10.89
C ILE A 396 1.54 25.49 -10.56
N TYR A 397 2.17 26.22 -11.49
CA TYR A 397 2.63 27.59 -11.24
C TYR A 397 1.47 28.54 -10.89
N GLU A 398 0.42 28.50 -11.64
CA GLU A 398 -0.76 29.35 -11.41
C GLU A 398 -1.45 28.97 -10.11
N LEU A 399 -1.58 27.68 -9.84
CA LEU A 399 -2.21 27.16 -8.62
C LEU A 399 -1.43 27.56 -7.35
N CYS A 400 -0.12 27.51 -7.40
CA CYS A 400 0.75 27.78 -6.24
C CYS A 400 1.22 29.23 -6.16
N GLY A 401 1.10 30.02 -7.21
CA GLY A 401 1.61 31.37 -7.29
C GLY A 401 3.14 31.48 -7.24
N ILE A 402 3.86 30.40 -7.60
CA ILE A 402 5.32 30.31 -7.56
C ILE A 402 5.86 29.71 -8.85
N LYS A 403 7.12 29.99 -9.15
CA LYS A 403 7.87 29.30 -10.22
C LYS A 403 9.07 28.58 -9.62
N GLY A 404 9.17 27.29 -9.86
CA GLY A 404 10.36 26.49 -9.55
C GLY A 404 11.40 26.67 -10.65
N LEU A 405 12.65 27.00 -10.30
CA LEU A 405 13.75 27.09 -11.24
C LEU A 405 14.58 25.80 -11.24
N PHE A 406 14.84 25.29 -10.06
CA PHE A 406 15.58 24.04 -9.82
C PHE A 406 15.24 23.53 -8.43
N TYR A 407 15.65 22.32 -8.13
CA TYR A 407 15.69 21.78 -6.77
C TYR A 407 17.11 21.38 -6.42
N ASP A 408 17.41 21.35 -5.14
CA ASP A 408 18.72 20.97 -4.62
C ASP A 408 18.61 19.89 -3.56
N LEU A 409 19.72 19.23 -3.29
CA LEU A 409 19.84 18.22 -2.25
C LEU A 409 20.78 18.75 -1.16
N LEU A 410 20.29 18.76 0.05
CA LEU A 410 21.09 19.12 1.21
C LEU A 410 21.73 17.88 1.82
N PRO A 411 22.99 17.95 2.25
CA PRO A 411 23.61 16.87 3.00
C PRO A 411 22.90 16.67 4.34
N GLN A 412 23.06 15.48 4.91
CA GLN A 412 22.31 15.02 6.09
C GLN A 412 22.43 15.90 7.35
N HIS A 413 23.36 16.86 7.37
CA HIS A 413 23.69 17.70 8.53
C HIS A 413 23.48 19.20 8.29
N TYR A 414 22.67 19.55 7.28
CA TYR A 414 22.26 20.94 7.01
C TYR A 414 20.80 21.16 7.33
#